data_fe33d5daf999f4a6dd8d925496db74ae
#
_entry.id   fe33d5daf999f4a6dd8d925496db74ae
#
_cell.length_a   1.000
_cell.length_b   1.000
_cell.length_c   1.000
_cell.angle_alpha   90.00
_cell.angle_beta   90.00
_cell.angle_gamma   90.00
#
_symmetry.space_group_name_H-M   'P 1'
#
loop_
_entity.id
_entity.type
_entity.pdbx_description
1 polymer ?
#
loop_
_entity_poly.entity_id
_entity_poly.type
_entity_poly.pdbx_seq_one_letter_code
_entity_poly.pdbx_strand_id
1 'polypeptide(L)'
;FQSDFDAAVAAYDPLDTTQAAPDINMYYNSVSTESSTIYNQMYQVFDDYESSLANKFDINAEEGVKYDVATEKDTSAQLFSMLLPMLLMSFLFSGCMAVAPESIVGEKERGTIATLLVTPMKRSELAVGKVLSLSVIGLLGGVSSFIGTMLALPNLMGGAALEDDSMTGAMSAAVYSGTDYVLLLFVILSTVLVIIGAISLMSGLAKSVKEAGTMVSPLMIVVMLIG
;
A
#
# COMPACT_ATOMS: atom_id res chain seq x y z
N PHE A 1 -1.79 -1.26 35.42
CA PHE A 1 -1.55 -0.67 36.74
C PHE A 1 -1.49 -1.78 37.77
N GLN A 2 -0.42 -1.79 38.54
CA GLN A 2 -0.32 -2.64 39.71
C GLN A 2 -1.36 -2.16 40.74
N SER A 3 -2.06 -3.05 41.41
CA SER A 3 -3.17 -2.70 42.32
C SER A 3 -2.78 -1.76 43.47
N ASP A 4 -1.50 -1.62 43.73
CA ASP A 4 -0.93 -0.81 44.82
C ASP A 4 0.01 0.30 44.32
N PHE A 5 -0.11 0.72 43.03
CA PHE A 5 0.77 1.71 42.45
C PHE A 5 0.77 3.04 43.19
N ASP A 6 -0.41 3.57 43.52
CA ASP A 6 -0.54 4.81 44.29
C ASP A 6 0.13 4.74 45.66
N ALA A 7 0.02 3.60 46.31
CA ALA A 7 0.66 3.37 47.62
C ALA A 7 2.19 3.25 47.47
N ALA A 8 2.66 2.62 46.38
CA ALA A 8 4.09 2.49 46.10
C ALA A 8 4.72 3.86 45.79
N VAL A 9 4.06 4.69 44.96
CA VAL A 9 4.49 6.06 44.65
C VAL A 9 4.49 6.96 45.89
N ALA A 10 3.49 6.80 46.75
CA ALA A 10 3.43 7.56 48.03
C ALA A 10 4.54 7.17 49.01
N ALA A 11 4.94 5.89 49.03
CA ALA A 11 5.97 5.36 49.91
C ALA A 11 7.41 5.54 49.41
N TYR A 12 7.58 5.81 48.10
CA TYR A 12 8.89 5.94 47.48
C TYR A 12 9.57 7.27 47.81
N ASP A 13 10.82 7.18 48.29
CA ASP A 13 11.68 8.35 48.53
C ASP A 13 12.79 8.43 47.42
N PRO A 14 12.78 9.43 46.56
CA PRO A 14 13.78 9.61 45.49
C PRO A 14 15.22 9.77 46.02
N LEU A 15 15.42 10.06 47.31
CA LEU A 15 16.74 10.18 47.94
C LEU A 15 17.28 8.83 48.45
N ASP A 16 16.46 7.80 48.51
CA ASP A 16 16.86 6.45 48.90
C ASP A 16 17.29 5.63 47.69
N THR A 17 18.57 5.54 47.44
CA THR A 17 19.17 4.78 46.33
C THR A 17 19.05 3.24 46.49
N THR A 18 18.48 2.75 47.57
CA THR A 18 18.31 1.29 47.82
C THR A 18 16.99 0.74 47.31
N GLN A 19 16.01 1.62 47.02
CA GLN A 19 14.71 1.23 46.49
C GLN A 19 14.63 1.58 44.99
N ALA A 20 14.14 0.62 44.19
CA ALA A 20 13.80 0.88 42.81
C ALA A 20 12.49 1.69 42.75
N ALA A 21 12.42 2.66 41.87
CA ALA A 21 11.21 3.44 41.63
C ALA A 21 10.08 2.52 41.11
N PRO A 22 8.83 2.78 41.49
CA PRO A 22 7.69 2.11 40.87
C PRO A 22 7.67 2.36 39.39
N ASP A 23 7.51 1.31 38.55
CA ASP A 23 7.56 1.42 37.10
C ASP A 23 6.17 1.24 36.47
N ILE A 24 5.93 2.01 35.40
CA ILE A 24 4.75 1.90 34.54
C ILE A 24 5.17 1.31 33.22
N ASN A 25 4.76 0.08 32.94
CA ASN A 25 5.03 -0.61 31.69
C ASN A 25 3.94 -0.29 30.66
N MET A 26 4.31 0.44 29.60
CA MET A 26 3.45 0.75 28.47
C MET A 26 3.89 -0.02 27.23
N TYR A 27 3.01 -0.89 26.75
CA TYR A 27 3.25 -1.67 25.54
C TYR A 27 2.57 -1.02 24.34
N TYR A 28 3.24 -1.01 23.22
CA TYR A 28 2.73 -0.45 21.96
C TYR A 28 3.14 -1.30 20.77
N ASN A 29 2.51 -1.07 19.65
CA ASN A 29 2.88 -1.70 18.38
C ASN A 29 3.38 -0.59 17.43
N SER A 30 4.68 -0.60 17.13
CA SER A 30 5.34 0.40 16.28
C SER A 30 4.82 0.39 14.83
N VAL A 31 4.27 -0.73 14.39
CA VAL A 31 3.71 -0.91 13.05
C VAL A 31 2.36 -0.19 12.92
N SER A 32 1.59 -0.06 13.99
CA SER A 32 0.33 0.68 13.98
C SER A 32 0.58 2.16 14.25
N THR A 33 0.28 3.01 13.29
CA THR A 33 0.39 4.48 13.43
C THR A 33 -0.47 5.00 14.58
N GLU A 34 -1.67 4.43 14.76
CA GLU A 34 -2.58 4.80 15.84
C GLU A 34 -1.99 4.42 17.20
N SER A 35 -1.46 3.18 17.32
CA SER A 35 -0.84 2.70 18.56
C SER A 35 0.38 3.55 18.93
N SER A 36 1.24 3.86 17.97
CA SER A 36 2.42 4.72 18.17
C SER A 36 2.04 6.16 18.57
N THR A 37 0.99 6.70 17.95
CA THR A 37 0.51 8.04 18.27
C THR A 37 -0.05 8.10 19.69
N ILE A 38 -0.89 7.15 20.08
CA ILE A 38 -1.47 7.07 21.42
C ILE A 38 -0.37 6.86 22.45
N TYR A 39 0.60 5.97 22.16
CA TYR A 39 1.75 5.75 23.02
C TYR A 39 2.51 7.04 23.30
N ASN A 40 2.86 7.81 22.27
CA ASN A 40 3.59 9.06 22.42
C ASN A 40 2.80 10.11 23.22
N GLN A 41 1.49 10.19 23.01
CA GLN A 41 0.63 11.08 23.79
C GLN A 41 0.54 10.68 25.26
N MET A 42 0.35 9.39 25.51
CA MET A 42 0.29 8.85 26.88
C MET A 42 1.64 8.99 27.58
N TYR A 43 2.73 8.73 26.86
CA TYR A 43 4.08 8.91 27.40
C TYR A 43 4.31 10.34 27.87
N GLN A 44 3.94 11.34 27.07
CA GLN A 44 4.04 12.75 27.47
C GLN A 44 3.20 13.08 28.71
N VAL A 45 1.98 12.54 28.78
CA VAL A 45 1.10 12.76 29.95
C VAL A 45 1.70 12.16 31.21
N PHE A 46 2.27 10.95 31.12
CA PHE A 46 2.91 10.32 32.26
C PHE A 46 4.23 10.95 32.64
N ASP A 47 5.02 11.39 31.68
CA ASP A 47 6.28 12.12 31.87
C ASP A 47 6.04 13.48 32.59
N ASP A 48 5.01 14.22 32.15
CA ASP A 48 4.57 15.44 32.83
C ASP A 48 4.08 15.16 34.26
N TYR A 49 3.37 14.04 34.46
CA TYR A 49 2.89 13.63 35.77
C TYR A 49 4.03 13.19 36.68
N GLU A 50 4.96 12.40 36.18
CA GLU A 50 6.19 11.98 36.88
C GLU A 50 6.98 13.21 37.33
N SER A 51 7.22 14.15 36.43
CA SER A 51 7.90 15.43 36.72
C SER A 51 7.17 16.21 37.83
N SER A 52 5.84 16.21 37.82
CA SER A 52 5.03 16.90 38.84
C SER A 52 5.14 16.26 40.23
N LEU A 53 5.44 14.97 40.30
CA LEU A 53 5.65 14.19 41.52
C LEU A 53 7.12 14.08 41.97
N ALA A 54 8.01 14.91 41.38
CA ALA A 54 9.46 14.90 41.62
C ALA A 54 10.10 13.53 41.32
N ASN A 55 9.73 12.93 40.19
CA ASN A 55 10.27 11.68 39.65
C ASN A 55 10.11 10.50 40.65
N LYS A 56 8.91 10.32 41.15
CA LYS A 56 8.60 9.24 42.10
C LYS A 56 8.24 7.90 41.48
N PHE A 57 8.21 7.82 40.16
CA PHE A 57 8.03 6.58 39.41
C PHE A 57 8.78 6.67 38.09
N ASP A 58 9.01 5.56 37.45
CA ASP A 58 9.65 5.49 36.15
C ASP A 58 8.65 4.94 35.10
N ILE A 59 8.96 5.21 33.82
CA ILE A 59 8.17 4.75 32.69
C ILE A 59 9.06 3.86 31.81
N ASN A 60 8.68 2.59 31.63
CA ASN A 60 9.42 1.63 30.82
C ASN A 60 10.90 1.50 31.21
N ALA A 61 11.22 1.53 32.51
CA ALA A 61 12.59 1.51 33.03
C ALA A 61 13.16 0.09 33.15
N GLU A 62 12.36 -0.97 33.07
CA GLU A 62 12.79 -2.34 33.26
C GLU A 62 13.72 -2.80 32.11
N GLU A 63 14.99 -3.06 32.44
CA GLU A 63 15.98 -3.51 31.45
C GLU A 63 15.63 -4.89 30.90
N GLY A 64 15.67 -5.05 29.58
CA GLY A 64 15.43 -6.32 28.89
C GLY A 64 13.97 -6.61 28.55
N VAL A 65 13.04 -5.75 28.94
CA VAL A 65 11.64 -5.86 28.51
C VAL A 65 11.46 -5.23 27.14
N LYS A 66 10.88 -5.98 26.21
CA LYS A 66 10.52 -5.45 24.88
C LYS A 66 9.14 -4.81 24.95
N TYR A 67 9.08 -3.49 25.01
CA TYR A 67 7.85 -2.71 25.08
C TYR A 67 7.16 -2.56 23.71
N ASP A 68 7.92 -2.67 22.64
CA ASP A 68 7.37 -2.80 21.29
C ASP A 68 6.96 -4.25 21.03
N VAL A 69 5.67 -4.47 20.96
CA VAL A 69 5.07 -5.80 20.69
C VAL A 69 4.94 -6.09 19.19
N ALA A 70 5.44 -5.20 18.32
CA ALA A 70 5.48 -5.46 16.89
C ALA A 70 6.31 -6.73 16.61
N THR A 71 5.73 -7.61 15.81
CA THR A 71 6.40 -8.81 15.30
C THR A 71 7.05 -8.50 13.95
N GLU A 72 8.07 -9.27 13.55
CA GLU A 72 8.66 -9.19 12.19
C GLU A 72 7.59 -9.39 11.11
N LYS A 73 6.57 -10.19 11.41
CA LYS A 73 5.41 -10.38 10.54
C LYS A 73 4.62 -9.09 10.35
N ASP A 74 4.40 -8.33 11.42
CA ASP A 74 3.65 -7.08 11.36
C ASP A 74 4.41 -6.02 10.56
N THR A 75 5.72 -5.94 10.75
CA THR A 75 6.59 -5.04 9.97
C THR A 75 6.59 -5.41 8.48
N SER A 76 6.70 -6.70 8.17
CA SER A 76 6.62 -7.19 6.80
C SER A 76 5.25 -6.88 6.19
N ALA A 77 4.16 -7.13 6.92
CA ALA A 77 2.80 -6.84 6.46
C ALA A 77 2.60 -5.34 6.16
N GLN A 78 3.16 -4.45 6.98
CA GLN A 78 3.12 -3.01 6.76
C GLN A 78 3.87 -2.61 5.48
N LEU A 79 5.08 -3.12 5.29
CA LEU A 79 5.86 -2.86 4.07
C LEU A 79 5.11 -3.36 2.82
N PHE A 80 4.51 -4.57 2.90
CA PHE A 80 3.69 -5.09 1.81
C PHE A 80 2.47 -4.23 1.52
N SER A 81 1.76 -3.79 2.54
CA SER A 81 0.56 -2.95 2.37
C SER A 81 0.88 -1.60 1.74
N MET A 82 2.10 -1.10 1.90
CA MET A 82 2.55 0.18 1.34
C MET A 82 3.13 0.02 -0.08
N LEU A 83 3.96 -0.99 -0.30
CA LEU A 83 4.66 -1.17 -1.59
C LEU A 83 3.80 -1.84 -2.65
N LEU A 84 2.95 -2.80 -2.26
CA LEU A 84 2.18 -3.62 -3.19
C LEU A 84 1.18 -2.80 -4.02
N PRO A 85 0.35 -1.90 -3.45
CA PRO A 85 -0.55 -1.07 -4.23
C PRO A 85 0.22 -0.15 -5.20
N MET A 86 1.31 0.47 -4.75
CA MET A 86 2.12 1.37 -5.57
C MET A 86 2.74 0.63 -6.78
N LEU A 87 3.31 -0.55 -6.56
CA LEU A 87 3.89 -1.36 -7.63
C LEU A 87 2.82 -1.86 -8.60
N LEU A 88 1.71 -2.39 -8.08
CA LEU A 88 0.60 -2.85 -8.91
C LEU A 88 0.04 -1.73 -9.77
N MET A 89 -0.25 -0.58 -9.18
CA MET A 89 -0.75 0.59 -9.93
C MET A 89 0.22 1.02 -11.03
N SER A 90 1.51 1.06 -10.73
CA SER A 90 2.55 1.41 -11.71
C SER A 90 2.57 0.45 -12.90
N PHE A 91 2.57 -0.85 -12.64
CA PHE A 91 2.62 -1.86 -13.69
C PHE A 91 1.32 -1.91 -14.49
N LEU A 92 0.16 -1.83 -13.83
CA LEU A 92 -1.14 -1.79 -14.49
C LEU A 92 -1.27 -0.58 -15.41
N PHE A 93 -0.91 0.59 -14.90
CA PHE A 93 -0.98 1.82 -15.69
C PHE A 93 -0.02 1.78 -16.88
N SER A 94 1.21 1.33 -16.67
CA SER A 94 2.21 1.17 -17.74
C SER A 94 1.73 0.22 -18.83
N GLY A 95 1.15 -0.92 -18.45
CA GLY A 95 0.58 -1.87 -19.41
C GLY A 95 -0.60 -1.31 -20.19
N CYS A 96 -1.53 -0.65 -19.53
CA CYS A 96 -2.68 -0.01 -20.19
C CYS A 96 -2.25 1.12 -21.11
N MET A 97 -1.25 1.92 -20.69
CA MET A 97 -0.72 3.03 -21.49
C MET A 97 0.02 2.58 -22.75
N ALA A 98 0.64 1.40 -22.72
CA ALA A 98 1.31 0.85 -23.89
C ALA A 98 0.32 0.45 -25.00
N VAL A 99 -0.88 -0.03 -24.64
CA VAL A 99 -1.81 -0.66 -25.58
C VAL A 99 -2.96 0.29 -25.98
N ALA A 100 -3.55 1.00 -25.02
CA ALA A 100 -4.78 1.75 -25.28
C ALA A 100 -4.63 2.93 -26.22
N PRO A 101 -3.59 3.81 -26.11
CA PRO A 101 -3.37 4.89 -27.07
C PRO A 101 -3.10 4.38 -28.48
N GLU A 102 -2.27 3.35 -28.61
CA GLU A 102 -1.94 2.75 -29.90
C GLU A 102 -3.18 2.16 -30.60
N SER A 103 -4.03 1.48 -29.85
CA SER A 103 -5.26 0.89 -30.39
C SER A 103 -6.29 1.94 -30.81
N ILE A 104 -6.43 3.05 -30.08
CA ILE A 104 -7.45 4.07 -30.35
C ILE A 104 -6.95 5.11 -31.36
N VAL A 105 -5.79 5.69 -31.08
CA VAL A 105 -5.25 6.79 -31.83
C VAL A 105 -4.43 6.31 -33.02
N GLY A 106 -3.76 5.16 -32.90
CA GLY A 106 -2.98 4.58 -33.99
C GLY A 106 -3.83 4.29 -35.25
N GLU A 107 -5.08 3.82 -35.08
CA GLU A 107 -6.00 3.66 -36.22
C GLU A 107 -6.46 5.01 -36.82
N LYS A 108 -6.57 6.04 -35.97
CA LYS A 108 -6.89 7.39 -36.43
C LYS A 108 -5.72 7.97 -37.24
N GLU A 109 -4.51 7.76 -36.79
CA GLU A 109 -3.26 8.20 -37.46
C GLU A 109 -3.05 7.49 -38.78
N ARG A 110 -3.35 6.17 -38.85
CA ARG A 110 -3.25 5.36 -40.07
C ARG A 110 -4.40 5.58 -41.06
N GLY A 111 -5.41 6.38 -40.70
CA GLY A 111 -6.55 6.67 -41.56
C GLY A 111 -7.57 5.53 -41.69
N THR A 112 -7.36 4.40 -40.97
CA THR A 112 -8.28 3.23 -41.01
C THR A 112 -9.66 3.51 -40.42
N ILE A 113 -9.79 4.55 -39.61
CA ILE A 113 -11.10 5.03 -39.12
C ILE A 113 -11.99 5.48 -40.27
N ALA A 114 -11.43 6.07 -41.32
CA ALA A 114 -12.22 6.52 -42.47
C ALA A 114 -12.90 5.32 -43.18
N THR A 115 -12.21 4.19 -43.32
CA THR A 115 -12.78 3.00 -43.94
C THR A 115 -13.83 2.35 -43.04
N LEU A 116 -13.65 2.39 -41.72
CA LEU A 116 -14.63 1.90 -40.76
C LEU A 116 -15.92 2.74 -40.74
N LEU A 117 -15.80 4.06 -40.95
CA LEU A 117 -16.96 4.97 -40.96
C LEU A 117 -17.80 4.86 -42.24
N VAL A 118 -17.30 4.23 -43.30
CA VAL A 118 -18.09 3.93 -44.53
C VAL A 118 -19.00 2.71 -44.32
N THR A 119 -18.71 1.87 -43.33
CA THR A 119 -19.61 0.75 -42.97
C THR A 119 -20.88 1.25 -42.28
N PRO A 120 -22.04 0.60 -42.45
CA PRO A 120 -23.32 1.01 -41.87
C PRO A 120 -23.40 0.70 -40.37
N MET A 121 -22.34 0.94 -39.59
CA MET A 121 -22.26 0.74 -38.15
C MET A 121 -22.46 2.09 -37.41
N LYS A 122 -23.11 2.04 -36.28
CA LYS A 122 -23.22 3.21 -35.40
C LYS A 122 -21.87 3.51 -34.73
N ARG A 123 -21.48 4.79 -34.71
CA ARG A 123 -20.22 5.23 -34.07
C ARG A 123 -20.09 4.82 -32.63
N SER A 124 -21.22 4.76 -31.90
CA SER A 124 -21.25 4.29 -30.50
C SER A 124 -20.92 2.81 -30.36
N GLU A 125 -21.38 1.97 -31.31
CA GLU A 125 -21.08 0.53 -31.30
C GLU A 125 -19.60 0.26 -31.54
N LEU A 126 -18.99 1.03 -32.44
CA LEU A 126 -17.55 0.96 -32.70
C LEU A 126 -16.73 1.40 -31.48
N ALA A 127 -17.11 2.50 -30.83
CA ALA A 127 -16.43 2.98 -29.62
C ALA A 127 -16.55 1.98 -28.45
N VAL A 128 -17.74 1.45 -28.21
CA VAL A 128 -17.98 0.43 -27.16
C VAL A 128 -17.21 -0.85 -27.47
N GLY A 129 -17.24 -1.31 -28.70
CA GLY A 129 -16.50 -2.50 -29.13
C GLY A 129 -14.98 -2.37 -28.87
N LYS A 130 -14.41 -1.19 -29.13
CA LYS A 130 -13.01 -0.91 -28.84
C LYS A 130 -12.69 -0.90 -27.34
N VAL A 131 -13.50 -0.22 -26.56
CA VAL A 131 -13.31 -0.19 -25.11
C VAL A 131 -13.43 -1.60 -24.51
N LEU A 132 -14.38 -2.39 -24.99
CA LEU A 132 -14.51 -3.79 -24.56
C LEU A 132 -13.30 -4.65 -24.95
N SER A 133 -12.81 -4.52 -26.17
CA SER A 133 -11.59 -5.23 -26.63
C SER A 133 -10.38 -4.85 -25.77
N LEU A 134 -10.17 -3.56 -25.53
CA LEU A 134 -9.09 -3.07 -24.67
C LEU A 134 -9.26 -3.53 -23.23
N SER A 135 -10.50 -3.62 -22.72
CA SER A 135 -10.77 -4.12 -21.39
C SER A 135 -10.35 -5.58 -21.22
N VAL A 136 -10.60 -6.43 -22.22
CA VAL A 136 -10.14 -7.82 -22.19
C VAL A 136 -8.61 -7.91 -22.15
N ILE A 137 -7.93 -7.13 -22.99
CA ILE A 137 -6.45 -7.11 -23.00
C ILE A 137 -5.92 -6.56 -21.67
N GLY A 138 -6.52 -5.50 -21.15
CA GLY A 138 -6.14 -4.91 -19.88
C GLY A 138 -6.39 -5.82 -18.67
N LEU A 139 -7.48 -6.59 -18.68
CA LEU A 139 -7.74 -7.59 -17.65
C LEU A 139 -6.69 -8.71 -17.67
N LEU A 140 -6.31 -9.19 -18.85
CA LEU A 140 -5.21 -10.15 -18.99
C LEU A 140 -3.88 -9.57 -18.48
N GLY A 141 -3.60 -8.32 -18.83
CA GLY A 141 -2.45 -7.57 -18.32
C GLY A 141 -2.49 -7.39 -16.81
N GLY A 142 -3.65 -7.10 -16.24
CA GLY A 142 -3.87 -6.96 -14.80
C GLY A 142 -3.59 -8.25 -14.04
N VAL A 143 -4.11 -9.37 -14.51
CA VAL A 143 -3.85 -10.70 -13.94
C VAL A 143 -2.36 -11.04 -14.04
N SER A 144 -1.74 -10.81 -15.20
CA SER A 144 -0.31 -11.05 -15.40
C SER A 144 0.55 -10.18 -14.47
N SER A 145 0.22 -8.90 -14.32
CA SER A 145 0.90 -7.99 -13.39
C SER A 145 0.75 -8.41 -11.94
N PHE A 146 -0.44 -8.88 -11.55
CA PHE A 146 -0.69 -9.41 -10.22
C PHE A 146 0.21 -10.61 -9.92
N ILE A 147 0.23 -11.60 -10.82
CA ILE A 147 1.07 -12.79 -10.68
C ILE A 147 2.56 -12.38 -10.67
N GLY A 148 2.97 -11.50 -11.58
CA GLY A 148 4.35 -11.02 -11.65
C GLY A 148 4.80 -10.31 -10.38
N THR A 149 3.96 -9.46 -9.82
CA THR A 149 4.24 -8.76 -8.57
C THR A 149 4.32 -9.73 -7.39
N MET A 150 3.42 -10.70 -7.31
CA MET A 150 3.45 -11.74 -6.27
C MET A 150 4.73 -12.58 -6.30
N LEU A 151 5.26 -12.87 -7.49
CA LEU A 151 6.51 -13.60 -7.65
C LEU A 151 7.76 -12.72 -7.45
N ALA A 152 7.67 -11.42 -7.77
CA ALA A 152 8.80 -10.50 -7.70
C ALA A 152 9.03 -9.94 -6.29
N LEU A 153 7.96 -9.68 -5.53
CA LEU A 153 8.03 -9.11 -4.18
C LEU A 153 8.95 -9.89 -3.23
N PRO A 154 8.88 -11.24 -3.16
CA PRO A 154 9.80 -12.02 -2.35
C PRO A 154 11.27 -11.78 -2.67
N ASN A 155 11.59 -11.73 -3.95
CA ASN A 155 12.96 -11.56 -4.41
C ASN A 155 13.49 -10.13 -4.18
N LEU A 156 12.62 -9.12 -4.25
CA LEU A 156 12.98 -7.72 -3.97
C LEU A 156 13.30 -7.51 -2.49
N MET A 157 12.60 -8.17 -1.60
CA MET A 157 12.80 -8.03 -0.16
C MET A 157 13.88 -9.00 0.37
N GLY A 158 13.99 -10.20 -0.19
CA GLY A 158 15.03 -11.18 0.17
C GLY A 158 16.44 -10.75 -0.26
N GLY A 159 16.54 -9.90 -1.27
CA GLY A 159 17.83 -9.28 -1.65
C GLY A 159 18.29 -8.19 -0.69
N ALA A 160 17.42 -7.68 0.19
CA ALA A 160 17.73 -6.65 1.18
C ALA A 160 17.87 -7.20 2.62
N ALA A 161 17.45 -8.43 2.89
CA ALA A 161 17.51 -9.04 4.22
C ALA A 161 17.70 -10.56 4.12
N LEU A 162 18.95 -10.98 4.36
CA LEU A 162 19.35 -12.18 5.09
C LEU A 162 19.24 -13.58 4.45
N GLU A 163 20.36 -14.20 4.47
CA GLU A 163 20.85 -15.56 4.52
C GLU A 163 19.99 -16.63 5.25
N ASP A 164 18.67 -16.67 5.11
CA ASP A 164 17.91 -17.78 5.66
C ASP A 164 16.89 -18.34 4.66
N ASP A 165 17.10 -19.60 4.31
CA ASP A 165 16.37 -20.39 3.29
C ASP A 165 14.86 -20.60 3.59
N SER A 166 14.37 -20.07 4.70
CA SER A 166 12.97 -20.20 5.12
C SER A 166 12.03 -19.14 4.56
N MET A 167 12.56 -18.14 3.83
CA MET A 167 11.81 -16.94 3.44
C MET A 167 10.79 -17.12 2.31
N THR A 168 10.99 -18.07 1.42
CA THR A 168 10.07 -18.28 0.29
C THR A 168 8.71 -18.85 0.72
N GLY A 169 8.67 -19.60 1.81
CA GLY A 169 7.45 -20.18 2.36
C GLY A 169 6.69 -19.25 3.31
N ALA A 170 7.41 -18.43 4.06
CA ALA A 170 6.80 -17.56 5.08
C ALA A 170 6.11 -16.33 4.47
N MET A 171 6.55 -15.90 3.28
CA MET A 171 6.11 -14.66 2.67
C MET A 171 4.81 -14.77 1.89
N SER A 172 4.56 -15.89 1.26
CA SER A 172 3.36 -16.08 0.46
C SER A 172 2.14 -16.52 1.29
N ALA A 173 2.34 -17.26 2.36
CA ALA A 173 1.22 -17.89 3.08
C ALA A 173 0.83 -17.19 4.40
N ALA A 174 1.70 -16.34 4.95
CA ALA A 174 1.52 -15.88 6.32
C ALA A 174 0.92 -14.47 6.47
N VAL A 175 1.02 -13.62 5.44
CA VAL A 175 0.55 -12.21 5.52
C VAL A 175 -0.90 -12.09 5.06
N TYR A 176 -1.27 -12.75 3.95
CA TYR A 176 -2.61 -12.68 3.37
C TYR A 176 -3.32 -14.03 3.42
N SER A 177 -4.60 -14.01 3.77
CA SER A 177 -5.48 -15.18 3.64
C SER A 177 -5.85 -15.38 2.16
N GLY A 178 -6.24 -16.62 1.78
CA GLY A 178 -6.73 -16.90 0.43
C GLY A 178 -7.88 -15.99 0.00
N THR A 179 -8.72 -15.57 0.94
CA THR A 179 -9.82 -14.63 0.69
C THR A 179 -9.29 -13.24 0.32
N ASP A 180 -8.18 -12.81 0.93
CA ASP A 180 -7.60 -11.48 0.69
C ASP A 180 -7.02 -11.39 -0.73
N TYR A 181 -6.42 -12.48 -1.24
CA TYR A 181 -5.95 -12.55 -2.62
C TYR A 181 -7.10 -12.45 -3.64
N VAL A 182 -8.25 -13.06 -3.36
CA VAL A 182 -9.44 -12.96 -4.23
C VAL A 182 -10.00 -11.55 -4.22
N LEU A 183 -10.10 -10.92 -3.04
CA LEU A 183 -10.54 -9.53 -2.92
C LEU A 183 -9.58 -8.58 -3.65
N LEU A 184 -8.27 -8.77 -3.47
CA LEU A 184 -7.24 -7.97 -4.10
C LEU A 184 -7.30 -8.12 -5.63
N LEU A 185 -7.46 -9.34 -6.15
CA LEU A 185 -7.67 -9.59 -7.58
C LEU A 185 -8.91 -8.85 -8.10
N PHE A 186 -10.03 -8.89 -7.37
CA PHE A 186 -11.25 -8.20 -7.78
C PHE A 186 -11.08 -6.68 -7.82
N VAL A 187 -10.38 -6.10 -6.84
CA VAL A 187 -10.03 -4.68 -6.81
C VAL A 187 -9.15 -4.32 -8.01
N ILE A 188 -8.14 -5.13 -8.31
CA ILE A 188 -7.26 -4.91 -9.47
C ILE A 188 -8.06 -4.93 -10.78
N LEU A 189 -8.92 -5.91 -10.98
CA LEU A 189 -9.75 -6.01 -12.19
C LEU A 189 -10.68 -4.80 -12.35
N SER A 190 -11.28 -4.34 -11.24
CA SER A 190 -12.10 -3.12 -11.23
C SER A 190 -11.28 -1.88 -11.59
N THR A 191 -10.10 -1.73 -11.00
CA THR A 191 -9.19 -0.61 -11.25
C THR A 191 -8.71 -0.56 -12.69
N VAL A 192 -8.38 -1.71 -13.28
CA VAL A 192 -7.99 -1.82 -14.71
C VAL A 192 -9.09 -1.28 -15.61
N LEU A 193 -10.35 -1.62 -15.36
CA LEU A 193 -11.47 -1.12 -16.16
C LEU A 193 -11.61 0.41 -16.08
N VAL A 194 -11.44 0.98 -14.89
CA VAL A 194 -11.46 2.43 -14.69
C VAL A 194 -10.29 3.10 -15.43
N ILE A 195 -9.08 2.57 -15.30
CA ILE A 195 -7.88 3.09 -15.97
C ILE A 195 -8.07 3.06 -17.50
N ILE A 196 -8.52 1.93 -18.06
CA ILE A 196 -8.76 1.80 -19.50
C ILE A 196 -9.83 2.78 -19.98
N GLY A 197 -10.91 2.92 -19.23
CA GLY A 197 -11.96 3.89 -19.53
C GLY A 197 -11.41 5.32 -19.58
N ALA A 198 -10.63 5.71 -18.59
CA ALA A 198 -10.01 7.04 -18.52
C ALA A 198 -9.00 7.27 -19.66
N ILE A 199 -8.10 6.31 -19.90
CA ILE A 199 -7.12 6.39 -21.01
C ILE A 199 -7.85 6.43 -22.36
N SER A 200 -8.90 5.64 -22.55
CA SER A 200 -9.70 5.62 -23.79
C SER A 200 -10.36 6.95 -24.07
N LEU A 201 -10.90 7.62 -23.05
CA LEU A 201 -11.48 8.96 -23.18
C LEU A 201 -10.42 9.99 -23.58
N MET A 202 -9.29 10.01 -22.89
CA MET A 202 -8.18 10.93 -23.18
C MET A 202 -7.60 10.70 -24.58
N SER A 203 -7.37 9.43 -24.94
CA SER A 203 -6.88 9.03 -26.25
C SER A 203 -7.85 9.38 -27.37
N GLY A 204 -9.16 9.31 -27.13
CA GLY A 204 -10.18 9.72 -28.10
C GLY A 204 -10.09 11.19 -28.50
N LEU A 205 -9.62 12.06 -27.62
CA LEU A 205 -9.42 13.49 -27.86
C LEU A 205 -8.11 13.80 -28.60
N ALA A 206 -7.12 12.94 -28.50
CA ALA A 206 -5.80 13.15 -29.10
C ALA A 206 -5.82 12.96 -30.62
N LYS A 207 -4.90 13.64 -31.29
CA LYS A 207 -4.71 13.56 -32.76
C LYS A 207 -3.60 12.58 -33.15
N SER A 208 -2.63 12.35 -32.27
CA SER A 208 -1.52 11.43 -32.51
C SER A 208 -1.27 10.56 -31.27
N VAL A 209 -0.62 9.41 -31.46
CA VAL A 209 -0.25 8.49 -30.35
C VAL A 209 0.66 9.19 -29.34
N LYS A 210 1.58 10.04 -29.82
CA LYS A 210 2.46 10.84 -28.95
C LYS A 210 1.67 11.83 -28.09
N GLU A 211 0.71 12.52 -28.69
CA GLU A 211 -0.16 13.47 -27.99
C GLU A 211 -1.01 12.75 -26.95
N ALA A 212 -1.57 11.59 -27.27
CA ALA A 212 -2.29 10.75 -26.33
C ALA A 212 -1.42 10.39 -25.12
N GLY A 213 -0.18 9.97 -25.35
CA GLY A 213 0.78 9.66 -24.28
C GLY A 213 1.03 10.84 -23.35
N THR A 214 1.22 12.05 -23.91
CA THR A 214 1.43 13.26 -23.11
C THR A 214 0.19 13.69 -22.33
N MET A 215 -1.00 13.50 -22.88
CA MET A 215 -2.27 13.79 -22.19
C MET A 215 -2.56 12.80 -21.06
N VAL A 216 -2.15 11.55 -21.21
CA VAL A 216 -2.38 10.51 -20.20
C VAL A 216 -1.34 10.58 -19.06
N SER A 217 -0.15 11.14 -19.29
CA SER A 217 0.89 11.24 -18.27
C SER A 217 0.46 11.97 -16.98
N PRO A 218 -0.27 13.10 -17.00
CA PRO A 218 -0.78 13.72 -15.78
C PRO A 218 -1.78 12.82 -15.02
N LEU A 219 -2.56 12.03 -15.76
CA LEU A 219 -3.49 11.08 -15.15
C LEU A 219 -2.74 10.01 -14.36
N MET A 220 -1.60 9.54 -14.86
CA MET A 220 -0.73 8.61 -14.13
C MET A 220 -0.29 9.19 -12.79
N ILE A 221 0.14 10.46 -12.75
CA ILE A 221 0.56 11.11 -11.51
C ILE A 221 -0.59 11.20 -10.52
N VAL A 222 -1.79 11.56 -10.99
CA VAL A 222 -2.98 11.65 -10.13
C VAL A 222 -3.35 10.28 -9.57
N VAL A 223 -3.33 9.23 -10.40
CA VAL A 223 -3.63 7.85 -9.96
C VAL A 223 -2.60 7.35 -8.95
N MET A 224 -1.31 7.66 -9.15
CA MET A 224 -0.25 7.31 -8.18
C MET A 224 -0.35 8.06 -6.85
N LEU A 225 -0.89 9.27 -6.84
CA LEU A 225 -1.06 10.06 -5.61
C LEU A 225 -2.29 9.62 -4.80
N ILE A 226 -3.27 8.97 -5.46
CA ILE A 226 -4.51 8.49 -4.81
C ILE A 226 -4.34 7.05 -4.30
N GLY A 227 -3.51 6.22 -4.96
CA GLY A 227 -3.24 4.82 -4.60
C GLY A 227 -2.16 4.67 -3.58
#